data_208d04bcbef8585b86829122912d3bf4
#
_entry.id   208d04bcbef8585b86829122912d3bf4
#
_cell.length_a   1.000
_cell.length_b   1.000
_cell.length_c   1.000
_cell.angle_alpha   90.00
_cell.angle_beta   90.00
_cell.angle_gamma   90.00
#
_symmetry.space_group_name_H-M   'P 1'
#
loop_
_entity.id
_entity.type
_entity.pdbx_description
1 polymer ?
#
loop_
_entity_poly.entity_id
_entity_poly.type
_entity_poly.pdbx_seq_one_letter_code
_entity_poly.pdbx_strand_id
1 'polypeptide(L)'
;MSLGFDYLNSLLEEDQEKGVFRCKREMFTDPRLFDLEMKHIFEGNWLYLAHESQIPEKNDFLTTTMGRQPIFIARNKDGVLNAFLNACSHRGAMLCRHKSGNRSSYTCPFHGWTFNNSGKLLKVKDPVDAGYPASFNCEGSHDLTKVARFESYRGFLFGSLNPDVVPLQEHLGESAKIIDMIVDQSPEGLEVLRGSSSYIYEGNWKLTAENGADGYHVSAVHWNYAATQNQRKQREAGDEVKTMSAGGWAKSGGGFYSFEKGHLLLWTRWANPEDRPLFERRDELAADFGQARANWMIENSRNLCLYPNVYLMDQFSSQIRIARPIAVDKTEITIYCIAPKGESAEARAQRIRQYEDFFNVSGMATPDDLEEFRSCQMGYQGGRGWNDMSRGATHWVDGADAAAQEIDLHPQMSGVRTEDEGLFVLQHKYWQETMLKALAADQQLIPVEAVQ
;
A
#
# COMPACT_ATOMS: atom_id res chain seq x y z
N MET A 1 -26.22 15.68 -10.24
CA MET A 1 -26.96 14.72 -9.37
C MET A 1 -26.46 14.87 -7.97
N SER A 2 -27.31 14.75 -6.95
CA SER A 2 -26.86 14.61 -5.56
C SER A 2 -26.08 13.31 -5.41
N LEU A 3 -25.14 13.23 -4.46
CA LEU A 3 -24.53 11.97 -4.09
C LEU A 3 -25.60 11.08 -3.44
N GLY A 4 -25.92 9.95 -4.07
CA GLY A 4 -26.99 9.07 -3.65
C GLY A 4 -26.73 7.63 -4.12
N PHE A 5 -27.53 6.67 -3.61
CA PHE A 5 -27.36 5.24 -3.94
C PHE A 5 -27.45 4.98 -5.45
N ASP A 6 -28.39 5.60 -6.16
CA ASP A 6 -28.52 5.41 -7.62
C ASP A 6 -27.28 5.92 -8.36
N TYR A 7 -26.68 7.03 -7.90
CA TYR A 7 -25.46 7.53 -8.49
C TYR A 7 -24.29 6.54 -8.27
N LEU A 8 -24.10 6.09 -7.03
CA LEU A 8 -23.02 5.11 -6.71
C LEU A 8 -23.20 3.81 -7.50
N ASN A 9 -24.43 3.29 -7.57
CA ASN A 9 -24.72 2.07 -8.33
C ASN A 9 -24.50 2.25 -9.84
N SER A 10 -24.67 3.47 -10.36
CA SER A 10 -24.45 3.75 -11.79
C SER A 10 -22.99 3.84 -12.20
N LEU A 11 -22.03 3.82 -11.24
CA LEU A 11 -20.61 4.03 -11.52
C LEU A 11 -19.89 2.78 -12.05
N LEU A 12 -20.42 1.59 -11.78
CA LEU A 12 -19.92 0.34 -12.32
C LEU A 12 -20.98 -0.30 -13.22
N GLU A 13 -20.53 -0.96 -14.27
CA GLU A 13 -21.35 -1.83 -15.12
C GLU A 13 -20.66 -3.16 -15.30
N GLU A 14 -21.36 -4.24 -14.95
CA GLU A 14 -20.91 -5.62 -15.08
C GLU A 14 -21.98 -6.43 -15.80
N ASP A 15 -21.58 -7.15 -16.84
CA ASP A 15 -22.41 -8.15 -17.53
C ASP A 15 -21.49 -9.35 -17.84
N GLN A 16 -21.49 -10.33 -16.96
CA GLN A 16 -20.62 -11.51 -17.07
C GLN A 16 -20.94 -12.34 -18.31
N GLU A 17 -22.21 -12.42 -18.73
CA GLU A 17 -22.60 -13.18 -19.91
C GLU A 17 -22.03 -12.57 -21.20
N LYS A 18 -21.95 -11.26 -21.25
CA LYS A 18 -21.35 -10.52 -22.37
C LYS A 18 -19.85 -10.27 -22.20
N GLY A 19 -19.28 -10.61 -21.05
CA GLY A 19 -17.88 -10.33 -20.73
C GLY A 19 -17.60 -8.83 -20.64
N VAL A 20 -18.52 -8.03 -20.11
CA VAL A 20 -18.39 -6.59 -19.97
C VAL A 20 -18.14 -6.24 -18.52
N PHE A 21 -17.05 -5.50 -18.26
CA PHE A 21 -16.82 -4.79 -17.00
C PHE A 21 -16.24 -3.41 -17.29
N ARG A 22 -16.89 -2.37 -16.75
CA ARG A 22 -16.44 -0.99 -16.93
C ARG A 22 -16.83 -0.09 -15.77
N CYS A 23 -16.03 0.94 -15.53
CA CYS A 23 -16.30 1.95 -14.51
C CYS A 23 -16.39 3.34 -15.12
N LYS A 24 -17.22 4.21 -14.55
CA LYS A 24 -17.33 5.60 -15.00
C LYS A 24 -16.12 6.42 -14.57
N ARG A 25 -15.68 7.32 -15.45
CA ARG A 25 -14.57 8.25 -15.20
C ARG A 25 -14.81 9.21 -14.05
N GLU A 26 -16.09 9.45 -13.72
CA GLU A 26 -16.49 10.21 -12.54
C GLU A 26 -15.95 9.63 -11.22
N MET A 27 -15.65 8.34 -11.14
CA MET A 27 -14.98 7.73 -9.99
C MET A 27 -13.63 8.37 -9.68
N PHE A 28 -12.97 8.93 -10.68
CA PHE A 28 -11.63 9.55 -10.59
C PHE A 28 -11.65 11.06 -10.48
N THR A 29 -12.81 11.71 -10.66
CA THR A 29 -12.90 13.17 -10.80
C THR A 29 -13.90 13.84 -9.88
N ASP A 30 -14.84 13.10 -9.28
CA ASP A 30 -15.85 13.69 -8.40
C ASP A 30 -15.30 13.96 -6.99
N PRO A 31 -15.16 15.22 -6.56
CA PRO A 31 -14.62 15.57 -5.24
C PRO A 31 -15.50 15.08 -4.08
N ARG A 32 -16.80 14.85 -4.30
CA ARG A 32 -17.71 14.33 -3.28
C ARG A 32 -17.42 12.85 -2.99
N LEU A 33 -17.09 12.08 -4.02
CA LEU A 33 -16.62 10.71 -3.86
C LEU A 33 -15.29 10.70 -3.11
N PHE A 34 -14.38 11.59 -3.48
CA PHE A 34 -13.08 11.72 -2.80
C PHE A 34 -13.22 12.02 -1.31
N ASP A 35 -14.12 12.94 -0.91
CA ASP A 35 -14.35 13.24 0.50
C ASP A 35 -14.88 12.02 1.28
N LEU A 36 -15.78 11.25 0.65
CA LEU A 36 -16.31 10.02 1.23
C LEU A 36 -15.22 8.93 1.33
N GLU A 37 -14.38 8.78 0.31
CA GLU A 37 -13.20 7.91 0.31
C GLU A 37 -12.24 8.25 1.45
N MET A 38 -11.92 9.53 1.61
CA MET A 38 -11.02 9.96 2.69
C MET A 38 -11.54 9.58 4.06
N LYS A 39 -12.83 9.77 4.33
CA LYS A 39 -13.45 9.47 5.61
C LYS A 39 -13.58 7.96 5.88
N HIS A 40 -14.03 7.19 4.89
CA HIS A 40 -14.44 5.81 5.11
C HIS A 40 -13.44 4.76 4.59
N ILE A 41 -12.58 5.12 3.65
CA ILE A 41 -11.52 4.24 3.16
C ILE A 41 -10.18 4.58 3.81
N PHE A 42 -9.71 5.84 3.73
CA PHE A 42 -8.37 6.21 4.21
C PHE A 42 -8.30 6.54 5.72
N GLU A 43 -9.42 6.83 6.35
CA GLU A 43 -9.52 7.04 7.80
C GLU A 43 -10.30 5.91 8.48
N GLY A 44 -11.17 5.22 7.73
CA GLY A 44 -12.11 4.23 8.25
C GLY A 44 -11.74 2.76 8.02
N ASN A 45 -10.71 2.46 7.25
CA ASN A 45 -10.25 1.09 6.98
C ASN A 45 -8.82 0.89 7.49
N TRP A 46 -8.28 -0.33 7.38
CA TRP A 46 -6.89 -0.60 7.67
C TRP A 46 -5.97 0.05 6.64
N LEU A 47 -5.00 0.81 7.10
CA LEU A 47 -3.92 1.38 6.29
C LEU A 47 -2.57 0.87 6.77
N TYR A 48 -1.68 0.58 5.83
CA TYR A 48 -0.27 0.40 6.13
C TYR A 48 0.34 1.74 6.56
N LEU A 49 1.08 1.72 7.66
CA LEU A 49 1.68 2.92 8.26
C LEU A 49 3.21 2.92 8.23
N ALA A 50 3.84 1.78 8.56
CA ALA A 50 5.28 1.65 8.66
C ALA A 50 5.69 0.16 8.74
N HIS A 51 6.99 -0.11 8.71
CA HIS A 51 7.56 -1.41 9.07
C HIS A 51 8.34 -1.31 10.38
N GLU A 52 8.28 -2.34 11.22
CA GLU A 52 8.93 -2.35 12.55
C GLU A 52 10.43 -2.07 12.51
N SER A 53 11.11 -2.47 11.42
CA SER A 53 12.54 -2.20 11.24
C SER A 53 12.88 -0.72 11.09
N GLN A 54 11.90 0.15 10.89
CA GLN A 54 12.08 1.60 10.86
C GLN A 54 12.07 2.24 12.26
N ILE A 55 11.65 1.47 13.28
CA ILE A 55 11.49 1.87 14.67
C ILE A 55 12.08 0.76 15.57
N PRO A 56 13.37 0.36 15.38
CA PRO A 56 13.91 -0.84 16.00
C PRO A 56 14.21 -0.66 17.48
N GLU A 57 14.64 0.53 17.90
CA GLU A 57 15.17 0.75 19.23
C GLU A 57 14.12 1.34 20.20
N LYS A 58 14.32 1.12 21.50
CA LYS A 58 13.54 1.79 22.54
C LYS A 58 13.62 3.31 22.36
N ASN A 59 12.47 3.95 22.47
CA ASN A 59 12.27 5.38 22.30
C ASN A 59 12.38 5.89 20.84
N ASP A 60 12.53 5.00 19.86
CA ASP A 60 12.41 5.39 18.47
C ASP A 60 10.98 5.83 18.15
N PHE A 61 10.86 6.79 17.24
CA PHE A 61 9.59 7.21 16.69
C PHE A 61 9.68 7.46 15.19
N LEU A 62 8.53 7.33 14.53
CA LEU A 62 8.32 7.67 13.12
C LEU A 62 7.01 8.44 12.99
N THR A 63 7.00 9.48 12.15
CA THR A 63 5.77 10.20 11.76
C THR A 63 5.29 9.74 10.39
N THR A 64 3.98 9.60 10.26
CA THR A 64 3.28 9.23 9.03
C THR A 64 1.92 9.91 8.98
N THR A 65 1.07 9.54 8.04
CA THR A 65 -0.29 10.04 7.92
C THR A 65 -1.27 8.89 7.75
N MET A 66 -2.48 9.09 8.20
CA MET A 66 -3.62 8.21 7.96
C MET A 66 -4.74 9.07 7.38
N GLY A 67 -4.98 8.95 6.06
CA GLY A 67 -5.83 9.89 5.36
C GLY A 67 -5.33 11.33 5.53
N ARG A 68 -6.18 12.18 6.14
CA ARG A 68 -5.88 13.58 6.47
C ARG A 68 -5.22 13.77 7.84
N GLN A 69 -5.16 12.70 8.66
CA GLN A 69 -4.69 12.78 10.04
C GLN A 69 -3.18 12.57 10.15
N PRO A 70 -2.42 13.49 10.75
CA PRO A 70 -1.03 13.25 11.08
C PRO A 70 -0.94 12.25 12.24
N ILE A 71 -0.07 11.24 12.08
CA ILE A 71 0.13 10.16 13.03
C ILE A 71 1.60 10.13 13.43
N PHE A 72 1.91 9.71 14.65
CA PHE A 72 3.23 9.22 14.98
C PHE A 72 3.16 7.89 15.71
N ILE A 73 4.13 7.04 15.42
CA ILE A 73 4.33 5.73 16.03
C ILE A 73 5.57 5.82 16.91
N ALA A 74 5.50 5.30 18.11
CA ALA A 74 6.63 5.32 19.05
C ALA A 74 6.80 3.97 19.75
N ARG A 75 8.06 3.51 19.86
CA ARG A 75 8.40 2.35 20.68
C ARG A 75 8.72 2.83 22.09
N ASN A 76 7.96 2.38 23.08
CA ASN A 76 8.18 2.77 24.46
C ASN A 76 9.42 2.08 25.09
N LYS A 77 9.71 2.42 26.34
CA LYS A 77 10.82 1.84 27.12
C LYS A 77 10.72 0.32 27.30
N ASP A 78 9.52 -0.24 27.22
CA ASP A 78 9.23 -1.66 27.39
C ASP A 78 9.24 -2.41 26.05
N GLY A 79 9.55 -1.71 24.94
CA GLY A 79 9.60 -2.27 23.60
C GLY A 79 8.25 -2.30 22.87
N VAL A 80 7.18 -1.83 23.50
CA VAL A 80 5.83 -1.83 22.91
C VAL A 80 5.67 -0.67 21.95
N LEU A 81 5.17 -0.95 20.75
CA LEU A 81 4.78 0.06 19.76
C LEU A 81 3.41 0.65 20.08
N ASN A 82 3.30 1.96 19.98
CA ASN A 82 2.07 2.70 20.15
C ASN A 82 1.92 3.69 18.99
N ALA A 83 0.70 3.90 18.52
CA ALA A 83 0.38 4.88 17.49
C ALA A 83 -0.62 5.92 18.02
N PHE A 84 -0.36 7.19 17.74
CA PHE A 84 -1.13 8.32 18.22
C PHE A 84 -1.46 9.30 17.12
N LEU A 85 -2.56 10.03 17.25
CA LEU A 85 -2.74 11.26 16.50
C LEU A 85 -1.62 12.23 16.91
N ASN A 86 -0.93 12.81 15.92
CA ASN A 86 0.17 13.73 16.14
C ASN A 86 -0.34 15.14 16.51
N ALA A 87 -1.15 15.20 17.56
CA ALA A 87 -1.83 16.40 18.01
C ALA A 87 -1.80 16.47 19.55
N CYS A 88 -1.33 17.59 20.09
CA CYS A 88 -1.34 17.85 21.53
C CYS A 88 -2.78 17.92 22.05
N SER A 89 -3.09 17.16 23.10
CA SER A 89 -4.43 17.13 23.72
C SER A 89 -4.89 18.47 24.34
N HIS A 90 -3.97 19.45 24.46
CA HIS A 90 -4.33 20.79 24.90
C HIS A 90 -5.10 21.58 23.82
N ARG A 91 -4.47 21.82 22.66
CA ARG A 91 -5.01 22.67 21.58
C ARG A 91 -4.59 22.19 20.18
N GLY A 92 -4.32 20.89 20.00
CA GLY A 92 -4.10 20.28 18.70
C GLY A 92 -2.76 20.59 18.02
N ALA A 93 -1.82 21.29 18.67
CA ALA A 93 -0.52 21.56 18.04
C ALA A 93 0.25 20.28 17.79
N MET A 94 0.86 20.16 16.61
CA MET A 94 1.65 18.99 16.21
C MET A 94 2.87 18.81 17.14
N LEU A 95 3.01 17.62 17.73
CA LEU A 95 4.06 17.28 18.70
C LEU A 95 5.36 16.87 18.02
N CYS A 96 5.30 15.91 17.11
CA CYS A 96 6.43 15.38 16.36
C CYS A 96 6.50 16.05 15.00
N ARG A 97 7.52 16.90 14.80
CA ARG A 97 7.76 17.65 13.55
C ARG A 97 8.86 17.05 12.68
N HIS A 98 9.56 16.05 13.19
CA HIS A 98 10.61 15.31 12.48
C HIS A 98 10.06 13.99 11.96
N LYS A 99 10.54 13.53 10.81
CA LYS A 99 10.11 12.28 10.19
C LYS A 99 10.36 11.08 11.10
N SER A 100 11.50 11.06 11.80
CA SER A 100 11.88 10.01 12.75
C SER A 100 12.89 10.53 13.77
N GLY A 101 13.18 9.75 14.79
CA GLY A 101 14.18 10.04 15.80
C GLY A 101 14.03 9.14 17.02
N ASN A 102 14.84 9.44 18.08
CA ASN A 102 14.81 8.71 19.34
C ASN A 102 14.56 9.69 20.49
N ARG A 103 13.44 9.52 21.20
CA ARG A 103 13.03 10.39 22.32
C ARG A 103 12.17 9.62 23.31
N SER A 104 12.43 9.80 24.60
CA SER A 104 11.63 9.22 25.68
C SER A 104 10.37 10.04 26.01
N SER A 105 10.29 11.29 25.54
CA SER A 105 9.16 12.18 25.77
C SER A 105 9.01 13.24 24.69
N TYR A 106 7.81 13.77 24.54
CA TYR A 106 7.41 14.75 23.54
C TYR A 106 6.86 15.99 24.23
N THR A 107 7.59 17.09 24.19
CA THR A 107 7.14 18.37 24.74
C THR A 107 6.51 19.21 23.64
N CYS A 108 5.25 19.58 23.84
CA CYS A 108 4.54 20.45 22.91
C CYS A 108 5.22 21.82 22.83
N PRO A 109 5.64 22.27 21.63
CA PRO A 109 6.36 23.53 21.49
C PRO A 109 5.47 24.75 21.73
N PHE A 110 4.16 24.57 21.82
CA PHE A 110 3.23 25.69 22.03
C PHE A 110 3.14 26.08 23.50
N HIS A 111 2.78 25.13 24.40
CA HIS A 111 2.57 25.44 25.83
C HIS A 111 3.31 24.51 26.79
N GLY A 112 4.26 23.69 26.30
CA GLY A 112 5.12 22.89 27.14
C GLY A 112 4.48 21.64 27.77
N TRP A 113 3.27 21.24 27.32
CA TRP A 113 2.70 19.95 27.76
C TRP A 113 3.61 18.82 27.26
N THR A 114 3.94 17.90 28.18
CA THR A 114 4.91 16.84 27.89
C THR A 114 4.28 15.47 28.06
N PHE A 115 4.46 14.63 27.05
CA PHE A 115 3.89 13.27 26.99
C PHE A 115 5.02 12.24 26.86
N ASN A 116 4.81 11.03 27.38
CA ASN A 116 5.73 9.92 27.14
C ASN A 116 5.38 9.11 25.88
N ASN A 117 6.20 8.08 25.57
CA ASN A 117 5.99 7.18 24.42
C ASN A 117 4.80 6.22 24.57
N SER A 118 4.13 6.21 25.73
CA SER A 118 2.86 5.49 25.94
C SER A 118 1.65 6.42 25.83
N GLY A 119 1.88 7.70 25.48
CA GLY A 119 0.86 8.72 25.30
C GLY A 119 0.44 9.44 26.58
N LYS A 120 0.96 9.08 27.74
CA LYS A 120 0.55 9.68 29.02
C LYS A 120 1.07 11.12 29.16
N LEU A 121 0.19 12.02 29.59
CA LEU A 121 0.58 13.37 30.00
C LEU A 121 1.41 13.30 31.28
N LEU A 122 2.68 13.70 31.19
CA LEU A 122 3.63 13.66 32.32
C LEU A 122 3.60 14.96 33.13
N LYS A 123 3.51 16.09 32.43
CA LYS A 123 3.50 17.40 33.08
C LYS A 123 2.90 18.49 32.19
N VAL A 124 2.37 19.49 32.83
CA VAL A 124 2.03 20.80 32.25
C VAL A 124 3.03 21.85 32.74
N LYS A 125 3.10 23.00 32.08
CA LYS A 125 3.94 24.12 32.52
C LYS A 125 3.34 24.73 33.80
N ASP A 126 4.21 25.08 34.77
CA ASP A 126 3.88 25.79 36.00
C ASP A 126 2.67 25.19 36.74
N PRO A 127 2.70 23.87 37.09
CA PRO A 127 1.50 23.16 37.59
C PRO A 127 1.00 23.64 38.97
N VAL A 128 1.88 24.22 39.78
CA VAL A 128 1.57 24.56 41.19
C VAL A 128 0.53 25.69 41.29
N ASP A 129 0.63 26.68 40.41
CA ASP A 129 -0.23 27.86 40.39
C ASP A 129 -1.16 27.93 39.17
N ALA A 130 -1.27 26.83 38.45
CA ALA A 130 -1.96 26.79 37.14
C ALA A 130 -3.49 26.89 37.29
N GLY A 131 -4.04 26.72 38.48
CA GLY A 131 -5.49 26.82 38.73
C GLY A 131 -6.33 25.76 38.03
N TYR A 132 -5.75 24.63 37.67
CA TYR A 132 -6.51 23.52 37.08
C TYR A 132 -7.51 22.94 38.11
N PRO A 133 -8.71 22.53 37.67
CA PRO A 133 -9.65 21.86 38.55
C PRO A 133 -9.08 20.52 39.07
N ALA A 134 -9.54 20.08 40.25
CA ALA A 134 -9.11 18.82 40.87
C ALA A 134 -9.32 17.59 39.97
N SER A 135 -10.25 17.66 39.02
CA SER A 135 -10.53 16.62 38.00
C SER A 135 -9.55 16.67 36.80
N PHE A 136 -8.63 17.62 36.74
CA PHE A 136 -7.69 17.74 35.62
C PHE A 136 -6.85 16.48 35.48
N ASN A 137 -6.86 15.91 34.30
CA ASN A 137 -6.16 14.68 33.93
C ASN A 137 -6.47 13.46 34.80
N CYS A 138 -7.63 13.46 35.51
CA CYS A 138 -8.10 12.27 36.20
C CYS A 138 -8.32 11.17 35.12
N GLU A 139 -7.87 9.95 35.45
CA GLU A 139 -7.99 8.78 34.56
C GLU A 139 -7.35 8.95 33.15
N GLY A 140 -6.42 9.89 32.98
CA GLY A 140 -5.73 10.12 31.72
C GLY A 140 -6.56 10.88 30.68
N SER A 141 -7.55 11.68 31.11
CA SER A 141 -8.44 12.44 30.21
C SER A 141 -7.70 13.40 29.25
N HIS A 142 -6.44 13.71 29.54
CA HIS A 142 -5.59 14.56 28.70
C HIS A 142 -4.39 13.81 28.12
N ASP A 143 -4.39 12.48 28.15
CA ASP A 143 -3.43 11.65 27.43
C ASP A 143 -3.59 11.83 25.91
N LEU A 144 -2.59 11.43 25.13
CA LEU A 144 -2.67 11.49 23.67
C LEU A 144 -3.75 10.54 23.15
N THR A 145 -4.46 10.99 22.14
CA THR A 145 -5.43 10.15 21.42
C THR A 145 -4.70 9.05 20.67
N LYS A 146 -4.99 7.81 21.02
CA LYS A 146 -4.46 6.64 20.30
C LYS A 146 -5.16 6.46 18.95
N VAL A 147 -4.45 5.90 17.99
CA VAL A 147 -5.07 5.29 16.82
C VAL A 147 -5.99 4.17 17.30
N ALA A 148 -7.24 4.15 16.85
CA ALA A 148 -8.29 3.29 17.40
C ALA A 148 -7.95 1.79 17.30
N ARG A 149 -7.41 1.39 16.15
CA ARG A 149 -6.87 0.04 15.93
C ARG A 149 -5.45 0.17 15.38
N PHE A 150 -4.51 -0.56 15.98
CA PHE A 150 -3.11 -0.57 15.58
C PHE A 150 -2.55 -1.97 15.83
N GLU A 151 -2.17 -2.65 14.77
CA GLU A 151 -1.73 -4.05 14.79
C GLU A 151 -0.51 -4.26 13.89
N SER A 152 0.29 -5.29 14.18
CA SER A 152 1.42 -5.71 13.37
C SER A 152 1.14 -7.06 12.74
N TYR A 153 1.43 -7.19 11.44
CA TYR A 153 1.50 -8.49 10.77
C TYR A 153 2.89 -8.68 10.18
N ARG A 154 3.65 -9.62 10.72
CA ARG A 154 5.01 -9.95 10.26
C ARG A 154 5.95 -8.75 10.15
N GLY A 155 5.79 -7.75 11.04
CA GLY A 155 6.56 -6.51 11.03
C GLY A 155 5.96 -5.36 10.21
N PHE A 156 4.92 -5.61 9.42
CA PHE A 156 4.16 -4.57 8.74
C PHE A 156 3.12 -4.00 9.70
N LEU A 157 3.19 -2.70 9.96
CA LEU A 157 2.33 -1.99 10.92
C LEU A 157 1.14 -1.38 10.20
N PHE A 158 -0.04 -1.70 10.69
CA PHE A 158 -1.31 -1.22 10.16
C PHE A 158 -2.10 -0.46 11.23
N GLY A 159 -2.92 0.49 10.81
CA GLY A 159 -3.81 1.21 11.70
C GLY A 159 -5.13 1.58 11.05
N SER A 160 -6.14 1.86 11.89
CA SER A 160 -7.43 2.42 11.50
C SER A 160 -7.92 3.39 12.57
N LEU A 161 -8.60 4.46 12.15
CA LEU A 161 -9.28 5.37 13.06
C LEU A 161 -10.69 4.86 13.42
N ASN A 162 -11.19 3.87 12.71
CA ASN A 162 -12.45 3.21 13.00
C ASN A 162 -12.20 2.05 13.99
N PRO A 163 -12.77 2.09 15.22
CA PRO A 163 -12.62 1.01 16.20
C PRO A 163 -13.31 -0.29 15.79
N ASP A 164 -14.29 -0.21 14.88
CA ASP A 164 -15.18 -1.32 14.51
C ASP A 164 -14.72 -2.08 13.27
N VAL A 165 -13.49 -1.80 12.76
CA VAL A 165 -12.93 -2.61 11.66
C VAL A 165 -12.72 -4.06 12.10
N VAL A 166 -12.92 -4.99 11.18
CA VAL A 166 -12.58 -6.41 11.39
C VAL A 166 -11.12 -6.56 11.85
N PRO A 167 -10.74 -7.64 12.56
CA PRO A 167 -9.35 -7.90 12.93
C PRO A 167 -8.43 -7.86 11.70
N LEU A 168 -7.18 -7.40 11.88
CA LEU A 168 -6.21 -7.27 10.77
C LEU A 168 -6.02 -8.58 10.01
N GLN A 169 -5.94 -9.70 10.72
CA GLN A 169 -5.78 -11.02 10.09
C GLN A 169 -6.96 -11.37 9.15
N GLU A 170 -8.19 -11.03 9.54
CA GLU A 170 -9.38 -11.21 8.70
C GLU A 170 -9.38 -10.24 7.52
N HIS A 171 -8.92 -9.00 7.73
CA HIS A 171 -8.78 -8.02 6.64
C HIS A 171 -7.78 -8.49 5.58
N LEU A 172 -6.63 -9.00 6.00
CA LEU A 172 -5.60 -9.50 5.08
C LEU A 172 -6.04 -10.79 4.37
N GLY A 173 -6.78 -11.67 5.05
CA GLY A 173 -7.28 -12.93 4.47
C GLY A 173 -6.19 -13.74 3.78
N GLU A 174 -6.48 -14.27 2.60
CA GLU A 174 -5.54 -15.07 1.79
C GLU A 174 -4.33 -14.27 1.28
N SER A 175 -4.44 -12.94 1.16
CA SER A 175 -3.31 -12.09 0.77
C SER A 175 -2.16 -12.13 1.79
N ALA A 176 -2.43 -12.51 3.04
CA ALA A 176 -1.44 -12.71 4.09
C ALA A 176 -0.38 -13.76 3.71
N LYS A 177 -0.76 -14.82 2.97
CA LYS A 177 0.17 -15.86 2.50
C LYS A 177 1.25 -15.30 1.57
N ILE A 178 0.92 -14.25 0.81
CA ILE A 178 1.90 -13.56 -0.05
C ILE A 178 2.85 -12.71 0.78
N ILE A 179 2.34 -12.03 1.84
CA ILE A 179 3.20 -11.31 2.80
C ILE A 179 4.17 -12.31 3.45
N ASP A 180 3.68 -13.47 3.86
CA ASP A 180 4.51 -14.53 4.45
C ASP A 180 5.63 -14.96 3.51
N MET A 181 5.35 -15.17 2.20
CA MET A 181 6.39 -15.52 1.22
C MET A 181 7.44 -14.42 1.05
N ILE A 182 7.06 -13.15 1.21
CA ILE A 182 8.02 -12.04 1.16
C ILE A 182 8.89 -12.01 2.42
N VAL A 183 8.30 -12.21 3.60
CA VAL A 183 9.02 -12.21 4.88
C VAL A 183 9.91 -13.44 5.04
N ASP A 184 9.44 -14.61 4.61
CA ASP A 184 10.15 -15.88 4.70
C ASP A 184 11.37 -15.98 3.79
N GLN A 185 11.67 -14.94 3.00
CA GLN A 185 12.95 -14.80 2.28
C GLN A 185 14.17 -14.80 3.22
N SER A 186 13.97 -14.51 4.51
CA SER A 186 15.00 -14.65 5.55
C SER A 186 14.39 -15.11 6.87
N PRO A 187 15.08 -16.02 7.60
CA PRO A 187 14.67 -16.40 8.95
C PRO A 187 14.72 -15.24 9.95
N GLU A 188 15.52 -14.20 9.67
CA GLU A 188 15.59 -12.98 10.46
C GLU A 188 14.54 -11.92 10.02
N GLY A 189 13.74 -12.24 9.01
CA GLY A 189 12.73 -11.34 8.44
C GLY A 189 13.32 -10.27 7.53
N LEU A 190 12.57 -9.16 7.40
CA LEU A 190 12.90 -8.06 6.47
C LEU A 190 13.41 -6.83 7.21
N GLU A 191 14.07 -5.96 6.46
CA GLU A 191 14.38 -4.59 6.86
C GLU A 191 14.06 -3.60 5.74
N VAL A 192 13.58 -2.43 6.14
CA VAL A 192 13.47 -1.27 5.25
C VAL A 192 14.85 -0.62 5.19
N LEU A 193 15.40 -0.49 3.99
CA LEU A 193 16.69 0.13 3.78
C LEU A 193 16.62 1.65 4.01
N ARG A 194 17.75 2.24 4.36
CA ARG A 194 17.84 3.69 4.59
C ARG A 194 17.58 4.46 3.30
N GLY A 195 16.82 5.53 3.43
CA GLY A 195 16.41 6.36 2.31
C GLY A 195 14.98 6.05 1.87
N SER A 196 14.41 7.00 1.18
CA SER A 196 13.09 6.88 0.55
C SER A 196 13.02 7.88 -0.59
N SER A 197 12.26 7.54 -1.60
CA SER A 197 11.86 8.50 -2.63
C SER A 197 10.39 8.86 -2.41
N SER A 198 10.07 10.14 -2.59
CA SER A 198 8.70 10.61 -2.55
C SER A 198 8.46 11.56 -3.72
N TYR A 199 7.29 11.47 -4.32
CA TYR A 199 6.85 12.33 -5.40
C TYR A 199 5.34 12.53 -5.35
N ILE A 200 4.87 13.57 -6.00
CA ILE A 200 3.45 13.85 -6.18
C ILE A 200 3.17 13.80 -7.68
N TYR A 201 2.11 13.09 -8.05
CA TYR A 201 1.59 13.14 -9.41
C TYR A 201 0.19 13.76 -9.46
N GLU A 202 -0.13 14.35 -10.60
CA GLU A 202 -1.42 14.99 -10.88
C GLU A 202 -2.41 13.94 -11.39
N GLY A 203 -2.96 13.17 -10.47
CA GLY A 203 -3.92 12.10 -10.75
C GLY A 203 -4.56 11.52 -9.50
N ASN A 204 -5.71 10.89 -9.69
CA ASN A 204 -6.45 10.22 -8.64
C ASN A 204 -5.67 9.00 -8.12
N TRP A 205 -5.80 8.71 -6.84
CA TRP A 205 -5.11 7.59 -6.17
C TRP A 205 -5.43 6.21 -6.78
N LYS A 206 -6.62 6.04 -7.36
CA LYS A 206 -7.01 4.78 -8.00
C LYS A 206 -6.15 4.45 -9.23
N LEU A 207 -5.59 5.44 -9.93
CA LEU A 207 -4.67 5.21 -11.04
C LEU A 207 -3.42 4.42 -10.59
N THR A 208 -2.83 4.78 -9.44
CA THR A 208 -1.73 3.98 -8.87
C THR A 208 -2.20 2.64 -8.33
N ALA A 209 -3.41 2.58 -7.76
CA ALA A 209 -3.97 1.33 -7.24
C ALA A 209 -4.19 0.30 -8.35
N GLU A 210 -4.54 0.74 -9.54
CA GLU A 210 -4.65 -0.10 -10.74
C GLU A 210 -3.28 -0.43 -11.32
N ASN A 211 -2.47 0.58 -11.67
CA ASN A 211 -1.19 0.41 -12.36
C ASN A 211 -0.21 -0.55 -11.66
N GLY A 212 -0.17 -0.56 -10.33
CA GLY A 212 0.75 -1.42 -9.58
C GLY A 212 0.51 -2.92 -9.79
N ALA A 213 -0.68 -3.32 -10.25
CA ALA A 213 -1.05 -4.69 -10.58
C ALA A 213 -1.49 -4.83 -12.05
N ASP A 214 -1.12 -3.89 -12.92
CA ASP A 214 -1.44 -3.90 -14.34
C ASP A 214 -0.25 -4.45 -15.14
N GLY A 215 -0.45 -5.58 -15.80
CA GLY A 215 0.54 -6.14 -16.73
C GLY A 215 0.36 -5.67 -18.17
N TYR A 216 -0.79 -5.08 -18.52
CA TYR A 216 -1.12 -4.72 -19.89
C TYR A 216 -0.33 -3.50 -20.39
N HIS A 217 -0.12 -2.49 -19.54
CA HIS A 217 0.63 -1.28 -19.92
C HIS A 217 2.13 -1.54 -20.16
N VAL A 218 2.70 -2.59 -19.54
CA VAL A 218 4.16 -2.81 -19.44
C VAL A 218 4.86 -2.77 -20.82
N SER A 219 4.28 -3.44 -21.81
CA SER A 219 4.88 -3.49 -23.15
C SER A 219 4.76 -2.17 -23.92
N ALA A 220 3.78 -1.35 -23.61
CA ALA A 220 3.57 -0.06 -24.27
C ALA A 220 4.36 1.07 -23.58
N VAL A 221 4.28 1.15 -22.25
CA VAL A 221 4.85 2.25 -21.46
C VAL A 221 6.35 2.04 -21.21
N HIS A 222 6.77 0.80 -20.89
CA HIS A 222 8.16 0.50 -20.47
C HIS A 222 9.06 -0.07 -21.57
N TRP A 223 8.73 0.13 -22.85
CA TRP A 223 9.58 -0.33 -23.95
C TRP A 223 10.98 0.28 -23.90
N ASN A 224 11.11 1.51 -23.41
CA ASN A 224 12.40 2.20 -23.28
C ASN A 224 13.31 1.48 -22.27
N TYR A 225 12.78 1.05 -21.14
CA TYR A 225 13.52 0.22 -20.19
C TYR A 225 14.03 -1.06 -20.86
N ALA A 226 13.16 -1.81 -21.56
CA ALA A 226 13.53 -3.03 -22.24
C ALA A 226 14.62 -2.81 -23.30
N ALA A 227 14.50 -1.75 -24.10
CA ALA A 227 15.50 -1.38 -25.09
C ALA A 227 16.86 -1.03 -24.47
N THR A 228 16.85 -0.26 -23.39
CA THR A 228 18.06 0.12 -22.64
C THR A 228 18.76 -1.10 -22.06
N GLN A 229 18.02 -2.03 -21.44
CA GLN A 229 18.59 -3.25 -20.89
C GLN A 229 19.20 -4.14 -21.99
N ASN A 230 18.54 -4.26 -23.14
CA ASN A 230 19.08 -4.99 -24.27
C ASN A 230 20.39 -4.37 -24.81
N GLN A 231 20.47 -3.04 -24.89
CA GLN A 231 21.71 -2.36 -25.28
C GLN A 231 22.83 -2.55 -24.26
N ARG A 232 22.52 -2.52 -22.94
CA ARG A 232 23.52 -2.80 -21.88
C ARG A 232 24.10 -4.21 -22.02
N LYS A 233 23.25 -5.22 -22.24
CA LYS A 233 23.67 -6.61 -22.46
C LYS A 233 24.55 -6.76 -23.70
N GLN A 234 24.30 -5.99 -24.78
CA GLN A 234 25.07 -6.07 -26.03
C GLN A 234 26.45 -5.40 -25.96
N ARG A 235 26.64 -4.44 -25.05
CA ARG A 235 27.86 -3.63 -25.01
C ARG A 235 29.05 -4.30 -24.35
N GLU A 236 28.92 -5.53 -23.80
CA GLU A 236 30.00 -6.21 -23.06
C GLU A 236 30.78 -5.28 -22.09
N ALA A 237 30.13 -4.21 -21.67
CA ALA A 237 30.73 -3.28 -20.74
C ALA A 237 30.85 -4.01 -19.42
N GLY A 238 32.08 -4.25 -18.96
CA GLY A 238 32.47 -5.10 -17.86
C GLY A 238 31.91 -4.80 -16.47
N ASP A 239 30.85 -4.05 -16.38
CA ASP A 239 30.01 -3.89 -15.19
C ASP A 239 28.72 -4.65 -15.44
N GLU A 240 28.70 -5.83 -14.95
CA GLU A 240 27.61 -6.78 -14.98
C GLU A 240 26.43 -6.29 -14.11
N VAL A 241 25.67 -5.34 -14.63
CA VAL A 241 24.36 -5.08 -14.07
C VAL A 241 23.45 -6.24 -14.47
N LYS A 242 23.34 -7.21 -13.60
CA LYS A 242 22.37 -8.29 -13.75
C LYS A 242 20.98 -7.70 -13.75
N THR A 243 20.31 -7.79 -14.87
CA THR A 243 18.97 -7.21 -15.04
C THR A 243 17.99 -8.29 -15.43
N MET A 244 16.78 -8.19 -14.88
CA MET A 244 15.70 -9.08 -15.28
C MET A 244 15.33 -8.85 -16.75
N SER A 245 15.00 -9.92 -17.44
CA SER A 245 14.61 -9.83 -18.85
C SER A 245 13.19 -9.28 -18.96
N ALA A 246 13.04 -8.07 -19.49
CA ALA A 246 11.75 -7.50 -19.84
C ALA A 246 11.24 -7.95 -21.22
N GLY A 247 12.10 -8.61 -22.02
CA GLY A 247 11.73 -9.13 -23.33
C GLY A 247 10.84 -10.36 -23.21
N GLY A 248 9.60 -10.24 -23.73
CA GLY A 248 8.65 -11.34 -23.72
C GLY A 248 7.76 -11.42 -22.47
N TRP A 249 7.59 -10.33 -21.73
CA TRP A 249 6.72 -10.22 -20.55
C TRP A 249 5.37 -10.94 -20.76
N ALA A 250 4.64 -10.63 -21.83
CA ALA A 250 3.37 -11.25 -22.16
C ALA A 250 3.46 -12.75 -22.52
N LYS A 251 4.67 -13.29 -22.75
CA LYS A 251 4.95 -14.69 -23.11
C LYS A 251 5.51 -15.50 -21.94
N SER A 252 5.87 -14.86 -20.84
CA SER A 252 6.61 -15.49 -19.75
C SER A 252 5.76 -16.42 -18.88
N GLY A 253 4.45 -16.43 -19.07
CA GLY A 253 3.52 -17.05 -18.14
C GLY A 253 3.32 -16.17 -16.90
N GLY A 254 2.15 -16.26 -16.31
CA GLY A 254 1.76 -15.44 -15.18
C GLY A 254 0.26 -15.20 -15.21
N GLY A 255 -0.21 -14.43 -14.26
CA GLY A 255 -1.62 -14.12 -14.13
C GLY A 255 -1.87 -13.15 -12.99
N PHE A 256 -3.11 -13.14 -12.56
CA PHE A 256 -3.52 -12.35 -11.41
C PHE A 256 -4.36 -13.17 -10.43
N TYR A 257 -4.40 -12.70 -9.20
CA TYR A 257 -5.36 -13.15 -8.19
C TYR A 257 -6.05 -11.95 -7.57
N SER A 258 -7.37 -12.02 -7.45
CA SER A 258 -8.17 -11.08 -6.66
C SER A 258 -8.60 -11.75 -5.37
N PHE A 259 -8.44 -11.05 -4.26
CA PHE A 259 -8.79 -11.51 -2.93
C PHE A 259 -9.95 -10.69 -2.35
N GLU A 260 -10.43 -11.08 -1.18
CA GLU A 260 -11.38 -10.28 -0.42
C GLU A 260 -10.82 -8.90 -0.08
N LYS A 261 -11.70 -7.98 0.29
CA LYS A 261 -11.37 -6.61 0.73
C LYS A 261 -10.61 -5.79 -0.32
N GLY A 262 -10.69 -6.16 -1.60
CA GLY A 262 -10.07 -5.43 -2.70
C GLY A 262 -8.56 -5.63 -2.85
N HIS A 263 -7.98 -6.63 -2.17
CA HIS A 263 -6.58 -6.98 -2.36
C HIS A 263 -6.34 -7.68 -3.68
N LEU A 264 -5.21 -7.39 -4.32
CA LEU A 264 -4.84 -7.91 -5.64
C LEU A 264 -3.41 -8.44 -5.64
N LEU A 265 -3.16 -9.45 -6.46
CA LEU A 265 -1.82 -9.91 -6.80
C LEU A 265 -1.67 -10.03 -8.31
N LEU A 266 -0.71 -9.34 -8.88
CA LEU A 266 -0.16 -9.66 -10.20
C LEU A 266 1.11 -10.49 -10.01
N TRP A 267 1.24 -11.59 -10.76
CA TRP A 267 2.45 -12.40 -10.74
C TRP A 267 2.91 -12.77 -12.14
N THR A 268 4.23 -12.90 -12.32
CA THR A 268 4.84 -13.25 -13.61
C THR A 268 6.04 -14.14 -13.40
N ARG A 269 6.17 -15.20 -14.19
CA ARG A 269 7.34 -16.06 -14.18
C ARG A 269 8.49 -15.38 -14.91
N TRP A 270 9.66 -15.37 -14.27
CA TRP A 270 10.87 -14.84 -14.86
C TRP A 270 11.57 -15.84 -15.77
N ALA A 271 12.10 -15.34 -16.90
CA ALA A 271 12.91 -16.14 -17.83
C ALA A 271 14.35 -16.38 -17.33
N ASN A 272 14.83 -15.53 -16.41
CA ASN A 272 16.19 -15.56 -15.86
C ASN A 272 16.16 -15.33 -14.33
N PRO A 273 15.55 -16.23 -13.56
CA PRO A 273 15.42 -16.08 -12.10
C PRO A 273 16.78 -16.05 -11.38
N GLU A 274 17.84 -16.58 -12.00
CA GLU A 274 19.22 -16.53 -11.51
C GLU A 274 19.77 -15.11 -11.36
N ASP A 275 19.19 -14.15 -12.05
CA ASP A 275 19.56 -12.72 -11.94
C ASP A 275 18.81 -11.99 -10.79
N ARG A 276 17.98 -12.69 -10.02
CA ARG A 276 17.37 -12.13 -8.81
C ARG A 276 18.31 -12.24 -7.61
N PRO A 277 18.38 -11.20 -6.76
CA PRO A 277 19.20 -11.25 -5.53
C PRO A 277 18.88 -12.43 -4.63
N LEU A 278 17.63 -12.88 -4.61
CA LEU A 278 17.17 -13.99 -3.78
C LEU A 278 17.66 -15.38 -4.26
N PHE A 279 18.14 -15.49 -5.49
CA PHE A 279 18.50 -16.77 -6.11
C PHE A 279 19.63 -17.50 -5.36
N GLU A 280 20.52 -16.78 -4.69
CA GLU A 280 21.59 -17.36 -3.87
C GLU A 280 21.07 -18.28 -2.75
N ARG A 281 19.81 -18.05 -2.30
CA ARG A 281 19.17 -18.79 -1.19
C ARG A 281 18.23 -19.91 -1.62
N ARG A 282 18.17 -20.25 -2.91
CA ARG A 282 17.16 -21.19 -3.45
C ARG A 282 17.16 -22.56 -2.75
N ASP A 283 18.35 -23.12 -2.46
CA ASP A 283 18.47 -24.44 -1.88
C ASP A 283 18.02 -24.43 -0.40
N GLU A 284 18.34 -23.36 0.33
CA GLU A 284 17.88 -23.11 1.70
C GLU A 284 16.36 -22.97 1.75
N LEU A 285 15.79 -22.12 0.90
CA LEU A 285 14.34 -21.92 0.83
C LEU A 285 13.59 -23.20 0.44
N ALA A 286 14.15 -24.00 -0.47
CA ALA A 286 13.57 -25.28 -0.83
C ALA A 286 13.59 -26.28 0.32
N ALA A 287 14.65 -26.29 1.12
CA ALA A 287 14.75 -27.14 2.32
C ALA A 287 13.75 -26.71 3.40
N ASP A 288 13.58 -25.40 3.62
CA ASP A 288 12.74 -24.87 4.69
C ASP A 288 11.23 -24.91 4.35
N PHE A 289 10.86 -24.63 3.09
CA PHE A 289 9.45 -24.40 2.69
C PHE A 289 8.93 -25.37 1.63
N GLY A 290 9.78 -26.28 1.12
CA GLY A 290 9.46 -27.17 0.00
C GLY A 290 9.61 -26.49 -1.36
N GLN A 291 9.77 -27.35 -2.40
CA GLN A 291 10.16 -26.89 -3.75
C GLN A 291 9.13 -25.93 -4.40
N ALA A 292 7.83 -26.24 -4.26
CA ALA A 292 6.77 -25.42 -4.88
C ALA A 292 6.79 -23.97 -4.35
N ARG A 293 6.85 -23.81 -3.02
CA ARG A 293 6.88 -22.48 -2.40
C ARG A 293 8.19 -21.74 -2.68
N ALA A 294 9.34 -22.45 -2.64
CA ALA A 294 10.62 -21.86 -3.00
C ALA A 294 10.64 -21.36 -4.46
N ASN A 295 10.10 -22.15 -5.39
CA ASN A 295 9.98 -21.72 -6.78
C ASN A 295 9.11 -20.47 -6.91
N TRP A 296 7.99 -20.39 -6.20
CA TRP A 296 7.15 -19.21 -6.16
C TRP A 296 7.89 -17.98 -5.64
N MET A 297 8.74 -18.12 -4.63
CA MET A 297 9.53 -17.03 -4.07
C MET A 297 10.63 -16.55 -5.01
N ILE A 298 11.22 -17.45 -5.81
CA ILE A 298 12.42 -17.19 -6.62
C ILE A 298 12.07 -16.94 -8.08
N GLU A 299 11.24 -17.79 -8.69
CA GLU A 299 10.97 -17.77 -10.12
C GLU A 299 9.88 -16.77 -10.52
N ASN A 300 9.00 -16.38 -9.59
CA ASN A 300 7.88 -15.50 -9.88
C ASN A 300 8.09 -14.10 -9.28
N SER A 301 7.76 -13.07 -10.05
CA SER A 301 7.52 -11.74 -9.50
C SER A 301 6.16 -11.71 -8.82
N ARG A 302 6.02 -10.82 -7.85
CA ARG A 302 4.76 -10.63 -7.12
C ARG A 302 4.56 -9.15 -6.83
N ASN A 303 3.46 -8.59 -7.34
CA ASN A 303 2.99 -7.25 -7.00
C ASN A 303 1.71 -7.38 -6.21
N LEU A 304 1.83 -7.34 -4.90
CA LEU A 304 0.69 -7.43 -3.99
C LEU A 304 0.18 -6.03 -3.65
N CYS A 305 -1.04 -5.72 -4.04
CA CYS A 305 -1.80 -4.58 -3.55
C CYS A 305 -2.55 -4.96 -2.28
N LEU A 306 -2.21 -4.34 -1.18
CA LEU A 306 -3.03 -4.35 0.02
C LEU A 306 -3.87 -3.07 0.02
N TYR A 307 -5.12 -3.23 -0.36
CA TYR A 307 -6.05 -2.11 -0.48
C TYR A 307 -6.24 -1.39 0.87
N PRO A 308 -6.26 -0.03 0.90
CA PRO A 308 -6.24 0.84 -0.28
C PRO A 308 -4.88 1.45 -0.60
N ASN A 309 -3.86 1.37 0.28
CA ASN A 309 -2.78 2.35 0.24
C ASN A 309 -1.38 1.79 0.03
N VAL A 310 -1.18 0.47 -0.05
CA VAL A 310 0.19 -0.06 -0.14
C VAL A 310 0.33 -1.16 -1.17
N TYR A 311 1.43 -1.09 -1.92
CA TYR A 311 1.95 -2.18 -2.71
C TYR A 311 3.21 -2.76 -2.07
N LEU A 312 3.23 -4.09 -1.92
CA LEU A 312 4.43 -4.87 -1.66
C LEU A 312 4.84 -5.50 -2.98
N MET A 313 5.87 -4.94 -3.60
CA MET A 313 6.35 -5.42 -4.89
C MET A 313 7.63 -6.21 -4.70
N ASP A 314 7.65 -7.43 -5.19
CA ASP A 314 8.79 -8.33 -5.21
C ASP A 314 9.02 -8.80 -6.64
N GLN A 315 9.47 -7.86 -7.49
CA GLN A 315 9.78 -8.06 -8.91
C GLN A 315 11.28 -8.14 -9.17
N PHE A 316 11.83 -7.06 -9.72
CA PHE A 316 13.28 -6.91 -9.94
C PHE A 316 13.99 -6.79 -8.60
N SER A 317 13.39 -6.01 -7.72
CA SER A 317 13.77 -5.82 -6.32
C SER A 317 12.52 -5.74 -5.47
N SER A 318 12.70 -5.78 -4.16
CA SER A 318 11.57 -5.67 -3.26
C SER A 318 11.38 -4.23 -2.81
N GLN A 319 10.14 -3.75 -2.86
CA GLN A 319 9.80 -2.40 -2.41
C GLN A 319 8.44 -2.33 -1.72
N ILE A 320 8.30 -1.33 -0.87
CA ILE A 320 7.02 -0.87 -0.34
C ILE A 320 6.69 0.45 -1.05
N ARG A 321 5.55 0.52 -1.73
CA ARG A 321 5.02 1.73 -2.36
C ARG A 321 3.76 2.14 -1.63
N ILE A 322 3.75 3.34 -1.05
CA ILE A 322 2.64 3.85 -0.24
C ILE A 322 1.99 5.01 -1.00
N ALA A 323 0.68 4.92 -1.21
CA ALA A 323 -0.12 5.97 -1.79
C ALA A 323 -0.83 6.79 -0.70
N ARG A 324 -0.75 8.11 -0.80
CA ARG A 324 -1.46 9.07 0.04
C ARG A 324 -2.22 10.06 -0.84
N PRO A 325 -3.54 9.95 -0.97
CA PRO A 325 -4.35 10.94 -1.65
C PRO A 325 -4.25 12.32 -0.97
N ILE A 326 -4.04 13.37 -1.76
CA ILE A 326 -3.99 14.76 -1.28
C ILE A 326 -5.24 15.51 -1.73
N ALA A 327 -5.65 15.27 -2.97
CA ALA A 327 -6.87 15.82 -3.59
C ALA A 327 -7.43 14.78 -4.55
N VAL A 328 -8.61 15.04 -5.09
CA VAL A 328 -9.26 14.12 -6.05
C VAL A 328 -8.39 13.84 -7.27
N ASP A 329 -7.53 14.77 -7.64
CA ASP A 329 -6.63 14.75 -8.79
C ASP A 329 -5.14 14.87 -8.40
N LYS A 330 -4.79 14.56 -7.15
CA LYS A 330 -3.41 14.67 -6.67
C LYS A 330 -3.09 13.60 -5.63
N THR A 331 -2.04 12.84 -5.89
CA THR A 331 -1.60 11.75 -5.01
C THR A 331 -0.10 11.83 -4.75
N GLU A 332 0.28 11.69 -3.48
CA GLU A 332 1.68 11.51 -3.08
C GLU A 332 2.00 10.03 -2.98
N ILE A 333 3.16 9.66 -3.50
CA ILE A 333 3.72 8.32 -3.37
C ILE A 333 5.02 8.39 -2.57
N THR A 334 5.17 7.47 -1.63
CA THR A 334 6.45 7.23 -0.95
C THR A 334 6.90 5.80 -1.19
N ILE A 335 8.17 5.62 -1.55
CA ILE A 335 8.75 4.33 -1.89
C ILE A 335 9.92 4.03 -0.96
N TYR A 336 9.98 2.80 -0.46
CA TYR A 336 11.10 2.26 0.30
C TYR A 336 11.60 0.98 -0.36
N CYS A 337 12.91 0.81 -0.46
CA CYS A 337 13.51 -0.48 -0.74
C CYS A 337 13.45 -1.33 0.52
N ILE A 338 13.05 -2.60 0.38
CA ILE A 338 13.09 -3.59 1.47
C ILE A 338 14.00 -4.74 1.08
N ALA A 339 14.57 -5.38 2.07
CA ALA A 339 15.52 -6.47 1.86
C ALA A 339 15.40 -7.55 2.94
N PRO A 340 15.67 -8.81 2.61
CA PRO A 340 15.90 -9.85 3.60
C PRO A 340 17.09 -9.50 4.49
N LYS A 341 16.97 -9.67 5.78
CA LYS A 341 18.11 -9.55 6.69
C LYS A 341 19.10 -10.70 6.44
N GLY A 342 20.39 -10.42 6.58
CA GLY A 342 21.44 -11.40 6.41
C GLY A 342 21.73 -11.83 4.97
N GLU A 343 21.17 -11.15 3.95
CA GLU A 343 21.58 -11.37 2.55
C GLU A 343 23.05 -10.95 2.35
N SER A 344 23.73 -11.53 1.33
CA SER A 344 25.11 -11.17 1.01
C SER A 344 25.28 -9.71 0.59
N ALA A 345 26.48 -9.17 0.68
CA ALA A 345 26.77 -7.80 0.24
C ALA A 345 26.53 -7.65 -1.27
N GLU A 346 26.81 -8.69 -2.04
CA GLU A 346 26.62 -8.76 -3.48
C GLU A 346 25.13 -8.74 -3.83
N ALA A 347 24.31 -9.57 -3.19
CA ALA A 347 22.85 -9.59 -3.36
C ALA A 347 22.23 -8.25 -2.95
N ARG A 348 22.71 -7.64 -1.84
CA ARG A 348 22.30 -6.32 -1.39
C ARG A 348 22.61 -5.24 -2.42
N ALA A 349 23.81 -5.20 -2.96
CA ALA A 349 24.21 -4.24 -3.99
C ALA A 349 23.37 -4.39 -5.26
N GLN A 350 23.13 -5.63 -5.69
CA GLN A 350 22.30 -5.94 -6.85
C GLN A 350 20.84 -5.49 -6.62
N ARG A 351 20.28 -5.76 -5.44
CA ARG A 351 18.91 -5.36 -5.07
C ARG A 351 18.74 -3.85 -5.14
N ILE A 352 19.66 -3.09 -4.54
CA ILE A 352 19.62 -1.64 -4.56
C ILE A 352 19.74 -1.13 -6.00
N ARG A 353 20.63 -1.70 -6.80
CA ARG A 353 20.80 -1.29 -8.20
C ARG A 353 19.56 -1.55 -9.04
N GLN A 354 18.92 -2.72 -8.89
CA GLN A 354 17.68 -3.05 -9.59
C GLN A 354 16.53 -2.13 -9.16
N TYR A 355 16.43 -1.81 -7.86
CA TYR A 355 15.47 -0.86 -7.34
C TYR A 355 15.65 0.54 -7.94
N GLU A 356 16.88 1.05 -7.96
CA GLU A 356 17.20 2.38 -8.51
C GLU A 356 16.97 2.47 -10.02
N ASP A 357 17.29 1.42 -10.76
CA ASP A 357 17.15 1.41 -12.22
C ASP A 357 15.70 1.41 -12.70
N PHE A 358 14.77 0.83 -11.95
CA PHE A 358 13.40 0.64 -12.41
C PHE A 358 12.38 1.47 -11.60
N PHE A 359 12.22 1.17 -10.33
CA PHE A 359 11.10 1.68 -9.53
C PHE A 359 11.36 2.98 -8.78
N ASN A 360 12.61 3.38 -8.61
CA ASN A 360 12.90 4.65 -7.98
C ASN A 360 12.29 5.80 -8.81
N VAL A 361 12.00 6.93 -8.19
CA VAL A 361 11.47 8.12 -8.89
C VAL A 361 12.36 8.57 -10.06
N SER A 362 13.67 8.36 -9.94
CA SER A 362 14.66 8.60 -10.99
C SER A 362 14.95 7.37 -11.86
N GLY A 363 14.23 6.27 -11.66
CA GLY A 363 14.35 5.06 -12.48
C GLY A 363 13.73 5.23 -13.86
N MET A 364 13.85 4.19 -14.67
CA MET A 364 13.38 4.24 -16.05
C MET A 364 11.90 3.94 -16.24
N ALA A 365 11.22 3.39 -15.22
CA ALA A 365 9.81 3.02 -15.33
C ALA A 365 8.88 4.06 -14.70
N THR A 366 9.16 4.50 -13.49
CA THR A 366 8.25 5.38 -12.73
C THR A 366 7.90 6.68 -13.46
N PRO A 367 8.83 7.43 -14.10
CA PRO A 367 8.47 8.66 -14.80
C PRO A 367 7.50 8.45 -15.97
N ASP A 368 7.59 7.32 -16.67
CA ASP A 368 6.71 6.99 -17.78
C ASP A 368 5.27 6.78 -17.27
N ASP A 369 5.11 6.02 -16.18
CA ASP A 369 3.80 5.84 -15.51
C ASP A 369 3.17 7.16 -15.07
N LEU A 370 3.96 8.08 -14.51
CA LEU A 370 3.45 9.35 -13.98
C LEU A 370 2.85 10.23 -15.07
N GLU A 371 3.44 10.23 -16.27
CA GLU A 371 2.90 10.97 -17.40
C GLU A 371 1.57 10.37 -17.86
N GLU A 372 1.46 9.03 -17.88
CA GLU A 372 0.21 8.37 -18.24
C GLU A 372 -0.90 8.62 -17.21
N PHE A 373 -0.58 8.65 -15.91
CA PHE A 373 -1.56 9.01 -14.87
C PHE A 373 -2.07 10.44 -15.06
N ARG A 374 -1.17 11.39 -15.32
CA ARG A 374 -1.54 12.79 -15.60
C ARG A 374 -2.40 12.89 -16.86
N SER A 375 -2.02 12.18 -17.91
CA SER A 375 -2.74 12.15 -19.18
C SER A 375 -4.15 11.57 -19.02
N CYS A 376 -4.30 10.45 -18.29
CA CYS A 376 -5.59 9.85 -17.95
C CYS A 376 -6.46 10.83 -17.15
N GLN A 377 -5.91 11.45 -16.11
CA GLN A 377 -6.65 12.40 -15.27
C GLN A 377 -7.16 13.60 -16.09
N MET A 378 -6.34 14.12 -17.00
CA MET A 378 -6.77 15.19 -17.93
C MET A 378 -7.86 14.70 -18.89
N GLY A 379 -7.72 13.51 -19.43
CA GLY A 379 -8.71 12.91 -20.31
C GLY A 379 -10.06 12.65 -19.63
N TYR A 380 -10.04 12.31 -18.34
CA TYR A 380 -11.25 12.12 -17.54
C TYR A 380 -12.03 13.43 -17.32
N GLN A 381 -11.35 14.58 -17.24
CA GLN A 381 -12.00 15.89 -17.12
C GLN A 381 -12.73 16.31 -18.40
N GLY A 382 -12.25 15.87 -19.55
CA GLY A 382 -12.77 16.29 -20.87
C GLY A 382 -14.07 15.58 -21.31
N GLY A 383 -14.54 14.57 -20.59
CA GLY A 383 -15.66 13.81 -21.07
C GLY A 383 -16.33 12.87 -20.08
N ARG A 384 -17.63 12.69 -20.28
CA ARG A 384 -18.37 11.58 -19.67
C ARG A 384 -18.04 10.32 -20.45
N GLY A 385 -17.63 9.27 -19.75
CA GLY A 385 -17.28 8.01 -20.41
C GLY A 385 -16.98 6.90 -19.45
N TRP A 386 -16.69 5.77 -20.03
CA TRP A 386 -16.34 4.55 -19.32
C TRP A 386 -14.86 4.24 -19.50
N ASN A 387 -14.23 3.74 -18.46
CA ASN A 387 -13.01 2.95 -18.56
C ASN A 387 -13.44 1.50 -18.72
N ASP A 388 -12.96 0.82 -19.76
CA ASP A 388 -13.28 -0.56 -20.06
C ASP A 388 -12.18 -1.47 -19.53
N MET A 389 -12.54 -2.39 -18.65
CA MET A 389 -11.66 -3.37 -18.01
C MET A 389 -12.12 -4.80 -18.35
N SER A 390 -12.72 -4.99 -19.53
CA SER A 390 -13.26 -6.27 -19.98
C SER A 390 -12.21 -7.21 -20.58
N ARG A 391 -10.93 -6.76 -20.66
CA ARG A 391 -9.85 -7.57 -21.23
C ARG A 391 -9.67 -8.86 -20.44
N GLY A 392 -9.72 -9.99 -21.16
CA GLY A 392 -9.57 -11.33 -20.58
C GLY A 392 -10.83 -11.91 -19.94
N ALA A 393 -11.98 -11.22 -19.99
CA ALA A 393 -13.22 -11.64 -19.35
C ALA A 393 -13.66 -13.08 -19.67
N THR A 394 -13.35 -13.59 -20.88
CA THR A 394 -13.62 -14.96 -21.28
C THR A 394 -12.64 -16.00 -20.73
N HIS A 395 -11.58 -15.56 -20.04
CA HIS A 395 -10.53 -16.43 -19.49
C HIS A 395 -10.46 -16.40 -17.96
N TRP A 396 -11.22 -15.55 -17.28
CA TRP A 396 -11.21 -15.49 -15.83
C TRP A 396 -11.81 -16.76 -15.24
N VAL A 397 -11.25 -17.18 -14.12
CA VAL A 397 -11.65 -18.39 -13.41
C VAL A 397 -12.09 -18.00 -12.01
N ASP A 398 -13.25 -18.48 -11.59
CA ASP A 398 -13.71 -18.35 -10.21
C ASP A 398 -12.84 -19.22 -9.31
N GLY A 399 -12.29 -18.63 -8.25
CA GLY A 399 -11.42 -19.32 -7.31
C GLY A 399 -9.99 -19.52 -7.81
N ALA A 400 -9.36 -20.57 -7.29
CA ALA A 400 -7.93 -20.86 -7.50
C ALA A 400 -7.69 -21.62 -8.82
N ASP A 401 -6.77 -21.13 -9.61
CA ASP A 401 -6.19 -21.87 -10.73
C ASP A 401 -5.15 -22.92 -10.25
N ALA A 402 -4.55 -23.66 -11.18
CA ALA A 402 -3.59 -24.71 -10.85
C ALA A 402 -2.35 -24.15 -10.14
N ALA A 403 -1.87 -22.95 -10.51
CA ALA A 403 -0.70 -22.34 -9.91
C ALA A 403 -0.95 -21.87 -8.46
N ALA A 404 -2.14 -21.36 -8.18
CA ALA A 404 -2.57 -21.03 -6.82
C ALA A 404 -2.68 -22.28 -5.93
N GLN A 405 -3.23 -23.37 -6.51
CA GLN A 405 -3.38 -24.64 -5.79
C GLN A 405 -2.02 -25.26 -5.37
N GLU A 406 -0.96 -25.08 -6.16
CA GLU A 406 0.39 -25.55 -5.82
C GLU A 406 0.93 -25.02 -4.49
N ILE A 407 0.45 -23.84 -4.07
CA ILE A 407 0.88 -23.15 -2.85
C ILE A 407 -0.25 -22.96 -1.83
N ASP A 408 -1.34 -23.71 -1.98
CA ASP A 408 -2.52 -23.63 -1.10
C ASP A 408 -3.06 -22.20 -0.98
N LEU A 409 -3.13 -21.46 -2.09
CA LEU A 409 -3.67 -20.10 -2.16
C LEU A 409 -5.10 -20.15 -2.70
N HIS A 410 -6.02 -19.43 -2.03
CA HIS A 410 -7.45 -19.47 -2.35
C HIS A 410 -7.99 -18.06 -2.72
N PRO A 411 -7.65 -17.53 -3.89
CA PRO A 411 -8.21 -16.26 -4.36
C PRO A 411 -9.69 -16.40 -4.67
N GLN A 412 -10.42 -15.29 -4.73
CA GLN A 412 -11.80 -15.28 -5.20
C GLN A 412 -11.89 -15.41 -6.73
N MET A 413 -10.89 -14.88 -7.44
CA MET A 413 -10.80 -14.93 -8.90
C MET A 413 -9.34 -15.07 -9.31
N SER A 414 -9.13 -15.85 -10.37
CA SER A 414 -7.83 -16.01 -11.04
C SER A 414 -7.91 -15.63 -12.50
N GLY A 415 -6.89 -14.97 -13.02
CA GLY A 415 -6.67 -14.75 -14.45
C GLY A 415 -5.41 -15.45 -14.91
N VAL A 416 -5.43 -15.99 -16.11
CA VAL A 416 -4.36 -16.85 -16.65
C VAL A 416 -3.32 -16.08 -17.47
N ARG A 417 -3.45 -14.76 -17.58
CA ARG A 417 -2.55 -13.87 -18.28
C ARG A 417 -2.26 -12.61 -17.47
N THR A 418 -1.04 -12.14 -17.53
CA THR A 418 -0.61 -10.91 -16.87
C THR A 418 -1.27 -9.65 -17.41
N GLU A 419 -1.79 -9.71 -18.65
CA GLU A 419 -2.45 -8.58 -19.31
C GLU A 419 -3.98 -8.57 -19.14
N ASP A 420 -4.55 -9.53 -18.42
CA ASP A 420 -5.99 -9.56 -18.13
C ASP A 420 -6.32 -8.54 -17.05
N GLU A 421 -7.45 -7.83 -17.18
CA GLU A 421 -7.86 -6.74 -16.30
C GLU A 421 -8.92 -7.14 -15.26
N GLY A 422 -9.28 -8.43 -15.18
CA GLY A 422 -10.28 -8.94 -14.24
C GLY A 422 -9.98 -8.71 -12.77
N LEU A 423 -8.70 -8.54 -12.41
CA LEU A 423 -8.30 -8.24 -11.03
C LEU A 423 -8.94 -6.94 -10.52
N PHE A 424 -9.21 -5.97 -11.38
CA PHE A 424 -9.82 -4.70 -10.97
C PHE A 424 -11.33 -4.82 -10.70
N VAL A 425 -11.98 -5.84 -11.23
CA VAL A 425 -13.43 -6.06 -11.04
C VAL A 425 -13.78 -6.13 -9.56
N LEU A 426 -13.15 -7.04 -8.81
CA LEU A 426 -13.44 -7.23 -7.39
C LEU A 426 -12.97 -6.05 -6.54
N GLN A 427 -11.89 -5.37 -6.92
CA GLN A 427 -11.44 -4.17 -6.23
C GLN A 427 -12.45 -3.03 -6.37
N HIS A 428 -12.96 -2.78 -7.58
CA HIS A 428 -13.97 -1.73 -7.82
C HIS A 428 -15.31 -2.08 -7.17
N LYS A 429 -15.70 -3.36 -7.16
CA LYS A 429 -16.90 -3.83 -6.44
C LYS A 429 -16.75 -3.59 -4.93
N TYR A 430 -15.60 -3.92 -4.34
CA TYR A 430 -15.33 -3.67 -2.92
C TYR A 430 -15.33 -2.17 -2.61
N TRP A 431 -14.74 -1.34 -3.50
CA TRP A 431 -14.83 0.11 -3.39
C TRP A 431 -16.29 0.58 -3.38
N GLN A 432 -17.10 0.12 -4.35
CA GLN A 432 -18.51 0.51 -4.46
C GLN A 432 -19.31 0.10 -3.22
N GLU A 433 -19.15 -1.12 -2.74
CA GLU A 433 -19.81 -1.60 -1.52
C GLU A 433 -19.42 -0.76 -0.30
N THR A 434 -18.14 -0.40 -0.18
CA THR A 434 -17.66 0.46 0.90
C THR A 434 -18.28 1.84 0.82
N MET A 435 -18.39 2.42 -0.37
CA MET A 435 -19.01 3.73 -0.58
C MET A 435 -20.52 3.73 -0.31
N LEU A 436 -21.21 2.65 -0.67
CA LEU A 436 -22.65 2.47 -0.36
C LEU A 436 -22.88 2.38 1.15
N LYS A 437 -22.08 1.60 1.87
CA LYS A 437 -22.11 1.52 3.34
C LYS A 437 -21.79 2.85 4.01
N ALA A 438 -20.80 3.57 3.47
CA ALA A 438 -20.41 4.89 3.94
C ALA A 438 -21.55 5.91 3.80
N LEU A 439 -22.19 5.94 2.63
CA LEU A 439 -23.33 6.82 2.39
C LEU A 439 -24.50 6.51 3.33
N ALA A 440 -24.79 5.23 3.58
CA ALA A 440 -25.83 4.81 4.51
C ALA A 440 -25.52 5.28 5.95
N ALA A 441 -24.28 5.14 6.41
CA ALA A 441 -23.84 5.57 7.72
C ALA A 441 -23.94 7.09 7.89
N ASP A 442 -23.52 7.86 6.89
CA ASP A 442 -23.56 9.32 6.94
C ASP A 442 -25.01 9.86 6.93
N GLN A 443 -25.93 9.19 6.23
CA GLN A 443 -27.36 9.57 6.25
C GLN A 443 -28.03 9.29 7.60
N GLN A 444 -27.63 8.24 8.31
CA GLN A 444 -28.15 7.92 9.66
C GLN A 444 -27.65 8.91 10.73
N LEU A 445 -26.53 9.57 10.51
CA LEU A 445 -25.96 10.55 11.43
C LEU A 445 -26.57 11.95 11.30
N ILE A 446 -27.40 12.20 10.26
CA ILE A 446 -28.15 13.47 10.11
C ILE A 446 -29.44 13.37 10.93
N PRO A 447 -29.60 14.13 12.05
CA PRO A 447 -30.85 14.13 12.79
C PRO A 447 -32.00 14.59 11.89
N VAL A 448 -33.15 13.94 11.98
CA VAL A 448 -34.38 14.25 11.21
C VAL A 448 -34.90 15.68 11.47
N GLU A 449 -34.38 16.37 12.50
CA GLU A 449 -34.77 17.72 12.89
C GLU A 449 -34.13 18.86 12.06
N ALA A 450 -33.21 18.56 11.14
CA ALA A 450 -32.52 19.56 10.32
C ALA A 450 -33.21 19.88 8.98
N VAL A 451 -34.40 19.34 8.73
CA VAL A 451 -35.17 19.54 7.49
C VAL A 451 -36.54 20.16 7.84
N GLN A 452 -36.53 21.34 8.43
CA GLN A 452 -37.72 22.23 8.46
C GLN A 452 -37.33 23.63 7.95
#